data_0f7934ce77cf380e9943f63526cfd982
#
_entry.id   0f7934ce77cf380e9943f63526cfd982
#
_cell.length_a   1.000
_cell.length_b   1.000
_cell.length_c   1.000
_cell.angle_alpha   90.00
_cell.angle_beta   90.00
_cell.angle_gamma   90.00
#
_symmetry.space_group_name_H-M   'P 1'
#
loop_
_entity.id
_entity.type
_entity.pdbx_description
1 polymer ?
#
loop_
_entity_poly.entity_id
_entity_poly.type
_entity_poly.pdbx_seq_one_letter_code
_entity_poly.pdbx_strand_id
1 'polypeptide(L)'
;MNICLFEQDEISKPLKADDPRAVHIKKILRKGAGDTFSAGIIEGPAGTATITNIGSQAHDAGDIVFTFEPQSDGKPLFPLHMIIGFPRPIQLKRLLRDMAALGVQSVRLCGTELGEKSYLKASLSDPKEIYKMLLDGTVQAGSTHVPKPMFYNTLADCLDGLNENCSQAQDARPLLLALDNVNPAQSLGSFLQSNSPAGRPVFAAIGSERGWTNTERSLLEDRGFIRLGMGNRIMRTETASTVSASVILSSMGALD
;
A
#
# COMPACT_ATOMS: atom_id res chain seq x y z
N MET A 1 11.06 -2.33 12.58
CA MET A 1 10.03 -1.26 12.70
C MET A 1 10.77 0.07 12.68
N ASN A 2 10.48 0.89 11.68
CA ASN A 2 11.18 2.17 11.50
C ASN A 2 10.42 3.34 12.16
N ILE A 3 9.11 3.17 12.40
CA ILE A 3 8.26 4.12 13.10
C ILE A 3 7.26 3.36 13.99
N CYS A 4 6.94 3.90 15.16
CA CYS A 4 5.83 3.42 16.00
C CYS A 4 4.55 4.19 15.64
N LEU A 5 3.54 3.51 15.14
CA LEU A 5 2.25 4.12 14.80
C LEU A 5 1.23 3.95 15.93
N PHE A 6 0.46 5.01 16.12
CA PHE A 6 -0.57 5.13 17.14
C PHE A 6 -1.88 5.61 16.53
N GLU A 7 -2.99 5.17 17.09
CA GLU A 7 -4.26 5.85 16.83
C GLU A 7 -4.27 7.23 17.49
N GLN A 8 -5.11 8.13 17.00
CA GLN A 8 -5.18 9.50 17.50
C GLN A 8 -5.42 9.58 19.02
N ASP A 9 -6.20 8.65 19.57
CA ASP A 9 -6.51 8.60 21.00
C ASP A 9 -5.47 7.85 21.85
N GLU A 10 -4.51 7.15 21.22
CA GLU A 10 -3.43 6.43 21.91
C GLU A 10 -2.19 7.30 22.17
N ILE A 11 -1.91 8.28 21.29
CA ILE A 11 -0.64 9.03 21.27
C ILE A 11 -0.34 9.77 22.58
N SER A 12 -1.35 10.06 23.38
CA SER A 12 -1.23 10.73 24.69
C SER A 12 -1.29 9.75 25.87
N LYS A 13 -1.45 8.45 25.63
CA LYS A 13 -1.58 7.42 26.67
C LYS A 13 -0.28 6.66 26.89
N PRO A 14 -0.01 6.17 28.10
CA PRO A 14 1.10 5.25 28.33
C PRO A 14 0.98 3.99 27.45
N LEU A 15 2.07 3.59 26.82
CA LEU A 15 2.14 2.36 26.06
C LEU A 15 2.36 1.19 27.02
N LYS A 16 1.44 0.24 27.03
CA LYS A 16 1.46 -0.90 27.95
C LYS A 16 2.69 -1.78 27.76
N ALA A 17 3.17 -2.37 28.84
CA ALA A 17 4.40 -3.17 28.87
C ALA A 17 4.37 -4.40 27.94
N ASP A 18 3.20 -4.99 27.75
CA ASP A 18 2.92 -6.16 26.90
C ASP A 18 2.59 -5.79 25.45
N ASP A 19 2.42 -4.49 25.13
CA ASP A 19 2.24 -4.04 23.77
C ASP A 19 3.47 -4.39 22.93
N PRO A 20 3.28 -4.97 21.73
CA PRO A 20 4.39 -5.31 20.82
C PRO A 20 5.33 -4.15 20.53
N ARG A 21 4.79 -2.90 20.48
CA ARG A 21 5.58 -1.68 20.27
C ARG A 21 6.49 -1.40 21.46
N ALA A 22 5.99 -1.54 22.71
CA ALA A 22 6.79 -1.39 23.92
C ALA A 22 7.89 -2.46 24.03
N VAL A 23 7.54 -3.70 23.71
CA VAL A 23 8.51 -4.79 23.66
C VAL A 23 9.62 -4.49 22.66
N HIS A 24 9.27 -3.98 21.47
CA HIS A 24 10.25 -3.62 20.44
C HIS A 24 11.15 -2.47 20.90
N ILE A 25 10.58 -1.39 21.45
CA ILE A 25 11.34 -0.23 21.97
C ILE A 25 12.33 -0.66 23.03
N LYS A 26 11.90 -1.47 24.01
CA LYS A 26 12.75 -1.91 25.13
C LYS A 26 13.78 -2.96 24.73
N LYS A 27 13.35 -4.03 24.03
CA LYS A 27 14.20 -5.21 23.79
C LYS A 27 15.04 -5.11 22.52
N ILE A 28 14.49 -4.50 21.45
CA ILE A 28 15.17 -4.42 20.15
C ILE A 28 15.92 -3.10 20.02
N LEU A 29 15.24 -1.98 20.25
CA LEU A 29 15.86 -0.66 20.19
C LEU A 29 16.68 -0.33 21.45
N ARG A 30 16.47 -1.04 22.56
CA ARG A 30 17.15 -0.89 23.86
C ARG A 30 17.06 0.55 24.39
N LYS A 31 15.90 1.17 24.23
CA LYS A 31 15.63 2.54 24.66
C LYS A 31 15.17 2.59 26.12
N GLY A 32 15.60 3.63 26.84
CA GLY A 32 15.27 3.92 28.24
C GLY A 32 14.70 5.33 28.41
N ALA A 33 14.46 5.74 29.64
CA ALA A 33 14.02 7.09 29.95
C ALA A 33 15.04 8.13 29.46
N GLY A 34 14.57 9.20 28.81
CA GLY A 34 15.37 10.22 28.13
C GLY A 34 15.70 9.92 26.67
N ASP A 35 15.53 8.65 26.22
CA ASP A 35 15.75 8.30 24.82
C ASP A 35 14.54 8.66 23.94
N THR A 36 14.79 8.74 22.63
CA THR A 36 13.77 9.05 21.62
C THR A 36 13.55 7.89 20.67
N PHE A 37 12.36 7.83 20.07
CA PHE A 37 12.04 6.93 18.97
C PHE A 37 11.12 7.61 17.95
N SER A 38 11.14 7.15 16.69
CA SER A 38 10.25 7.66 15.65
C SER A 38 8.82 7.21 15.93
N ALA A 39 7.90 8.16 15.95
CA ALA A 39 6.48 7.93 16.22
C ALA A 39 5.60 8.67 15.21
N GLY A 40 4.36 8.24 15.07
CA GLY A 40 3.39 8.93 14.23
C GLY A 40 1.97 8.51 14.53
N ILE A 41 1.04 9.33 14.09
CA ILE A 41 -0.40 9.08 14.18
C ILE A 41 -0.86 8.51 12.84
N ILE A 42 -1.58 7.40 12.86
CA ILE A 42 -2.14 6.79 11.64
C ILE A 42 -2.99 7.83 10.90
N GLU A 43 -2.75 8.00 9.60
CA GLU A 43 -3.35 9.04 8.73
C GLU A 43 -3.08 10.48 9.20
N GLY A 44 -2.00 10.70 9.95
CA GLY A 44 -1.65 11.99 10.53
C GLY A 44 -0.14 12.26 10.54
N PRO A 45 0.32 13.20 11.38
CA PRO A 45 1.71 13.60 11.42
C PRO A 45 2.64 12.49 11.91
N ALA A 46 3.89 12.54 11.42
CA ALA A 46 5.03 11.81 11.96
C ALA A 46 5.96 12.75 12.74
N GLY A 47 6.73 12.21 13.67
CA GLY A 47 7.66 12.97 14.48
C GLY A 47 8.47 12.12 15.43
N THR A 48 8.86 12.73 16.54
CA THR A 48 9.71 12.10 17.56
C THR A 48 8.94 11.96 18.86
N ALA A 49 8.98 10.75 19.44
CA ALA A 49 8.52 10.51 20.79
C ALA A 49 9.73 10.44 21.74
N THR A 50 9.64 11.14 22.87
CA THR A 50 10.65 11.12 23.94
C THR A 50 10.10 10.33 25.13
N ILE A 51 10.81 9.30 25.57
CA ILE A 51 10.44 8.49 26.73
C ILE A 51 10.70 9.31 28.00
N THR A 52 9.64 9.65 28.71
CA THR A 52 9.74 10.42 29.96
C THR A 52 9.88 9.52 31.18
N ASN A 53 9.25 8.33 31.14
CA ASN A 53 9.33 7.36 32.22
C ASN A 53 9.09 5.93 31.72
N ILE A 54 9.66 4.95 32.41
CA ILE A 54 9.32 3.54 32.28
C ILE A 54 8.86 3.05 33.65
N GLY A 55 7.58 2.66 33.76
CA GLY A 55 6.97 2.27 35.01
C GLY A 55 7.74 1.13 35.72
N SER A 56 7.87 1.27 37.04
CA SER A 56 8.61 0.31 37.88
C SER A 56 7.75 -0.30 38.98
N GLN A 57 6.51 0.17 39.15
CA GLN A 57 5.59 -0.32 40.19
C GLN A 57 4.77 -1.53 39.71
N ALA A 58 4.20 -2.28 40.65
CA ALA A 58 3.54 -3.56 40.37
C ALA A 58 2.38 -3.48 39.36
N HIS A 59 1.70 -2.34 39.23
CA HIS A 59 0.56 -2.15 38.32
C HIS A 59 0.93 -1.56 36.95
N ASP A 60 2.11 -0.92 36.83
CA ASP A 60 2.61 -0.30 35.59
C ASP A 60 4.01 -0.76 35.19
N ALA A 61 4.46 -1.88 35.74
CA ALA A 61 5.83 -2.38 35.55
C ALA A 61 6.17 -2.54 34.07
N GLY A 62 6.98 -1.59 33.59
CA GLY A 62 7.45 -1.55 32.20
C GLY A 62 6.56 -0.85 31.21
N ASP A 63 5.46 -0.19 31.63
CA ASP A 63 4.70 0.74 30.78
C ASP A 63 5.62 1.90 30.38
N ILE A 64 5.50 2.36 29.12
CA ILE A 64 6.29 3.49 28.60
C ILE A 64 5.42 4.73 28.59
N VAL A 65 5.83 5.75 29.35
CA VAL A 65 5.26 7.11 29.26
C VAL A 65 6.17 7.93 28.36
N PHE A 66 5.57 8.61 27.40
CA PHE A 66 6.32 9.42 26.42
C PHE A 66 5.54 10.68 26.06
N THR A 67 6.25 11.66 25.51
CA THR A 67 5.69 12.84 24.84
C THR A 67 5.95 12.72 23.36
N PHE A 68 5.02 13.18 22.53
CA PHE A 68 5.14 13.17 21.07
C PHE A 68 5.22 14.59 20.52
N GLU A 69 6.18 14.84 19.65
CA GLU A 69 6.38 16.10 18.94
C GLU A 69 6.26 15.84 17.43
N PRO A 70 5.19 16.34 16.76
CA PRO A 70 5.03 16.22 15.32
C PRO A 70 6.05 17.07 14.58
N GLN A 71 6.61 16.54 13.47
CA GLN A 71 7.68 17.17 12.70
C GLN A 71 7.44 17.17 11.19
N SER A 72 6.50 16.35 10.70
CA SER A 72 6.18 16.23 9.28
C SER A 72 4.75 15.77 9.07
N ASP A 73 4.31 15.79 7.80
CA ASP A 73 3.01 15.30 7.35
C ASP A 73 2.89 13.76 7.29
N GLY A 74 3.94 13.03 7.65
CA GLY A 74 3.93 11.57 7.71
C GLY A 74 4.11 10.86 6.37
N LYS A 75 4.59 11.53 5.34
CA LYS A 75 4.77 11.03 3.98
C LYS A 75 3.44 10.58 3.35
N PRO A 76 2.63 11.50 2.84
CA PRO A 76 1.37 11.20 2.16
C PRO A 76 1.53 10.21 1.00
N LEU A 77 0.45 9.48 0.70
CA LEU A 77 0.42 8.52 -0.39
C LEU A 77 0.40 9.21 -1.76
N PHE A 78 0.98 8.54 -2.75
CA PHE A 78 0.97 8.99 -4.13
C PHE A 78 -0.33 8.59 -4.84
N PRO A 79 -0.85 9.35 -5.82
CA PRO A 79 -2.11 9.09 -6.50
C PRO A 79 -1.99 7.91 -7.50
N LEU A 80 -1.45 6.79 -7.03
CA LEU A 80 -1.32 5.53 -7.75
C LEU A 80 -2.26 4.49 -7.14
N HIS A 81 -3.17 3.98 -7.95
CA HIS A 81 -4.15 2.97 -7.59
C HIS A 81 -3.83 1.66 -8.31
N MET A 82 -3.52 0.60 -7.54
CA MET A 82 -3.16 -0.69 -8.10
C MET A 82 -4.39 -1.61 -8.13
N ILE A 83 -4.79 -2.06 -9.32
CA ILE A 83 -5.83 -3.08 -9.54
C ILE A 83 -5.11 -4.40 -9.77
N ILE A 84 -5.30 -5.37 -8.89
CA ILE A 84 -4.50 -6.59 -8.91
C ILE A 84 -5.43 -7.82 -8.84
N GLY A 85 -5.32 -8.69 -9.83
CA GLY A 85 -5.94 -10.01 -9.76
C GLY A 85 -5.45 -10.77 -8.53
N PHE A 86 -6.36 -11.37 -7.76
CA PHE A 86 -6.02 -12.03 -6.49
C PHE A 86 -4.84 -12.99 -6.65
N PRO A 87 -3.70 -12.72 -6.00
CA PRO A 87 -2.55 -13.61 -6.02
C PRO A 87 -2.73 -14.76 -5.02
N ARG A 88 -1.84 -15.75 -5.06
CA ARG A 88 -1.77 -16.79 -4.04
C ARG A 88 -1.63 -16.17 -2.64
N PRO A 89 -2.30 -16.72 -1.61
CA PRO A 89 -2.26 -16.15 -0.25
C PRO A 89 -0.83 -15.93 0.30
N ILE A 90 0.09 -16.84 0.00
CA ILE A 90 1.50 -16.71 0.43
C ILE A 90 2.20 -15.48 -0.16
N GLN A 91 1.81 -15.05 -1.37
CA GLN A 91 2.39 -13.90 -2.05
C GLN A 91 1.70 -12.58 -1.65
N LEU A 92 0.44 -12.66 -1.21
CA LEU A 92 -0.37 -11.49 -0.87
C LEU A 92 0.30 -10.62 0.21
N LYS A 93 0.85 -11.25 1.25
CA LYS A 93 1.53 -10.52 2.34
C LYS A 93 2.71 -9.70 1.84
N ARG A 94 3.53 -10.26 0.96
CA ARG A 94 4.67 -9.56 0.38
C ARG A 94 4.21 -8.41 -0.51
N LEU A 95 3.26 -8.69 -1.41
CA LEU A 95 2.69 -7.71 -2.31
C LEU A 95 2.14 -6.49 -1.56
N LEU A 96 1.32 -6.71 -0.53
CA LEU A 96 0.72 -5.62 0.24
C LEU A 96 1.77 -4.78 0.97
N ARG A 97 2.78 -5.40 1.54
CA ARG A 97 3.89 -4.68 2.17
C ARG A 97 4.69 -3.85 1.17
N ASP A 98 4.96 -4.40 -0.02
CA ASP A 98 5.66 -3.66 -1.08
C ASP A 98 4.83 -2.47 -1.56
N MET A 99 3.51 -2.64 -1.74
CA MET A 99 2.61 -1.55 -2.13
C MET A 99 2.57 -0.44 -1.07
N ALA A 100 2.47 -0.81 0.21
CA ALA A 100 2.52 0.16 1.30
C ALA A 100 3.89 0.86 1.40
N ALA A 101 4.99 0.13 1.22
CA ALA A 101 6.34 0.70 1.25
C ALA A 101 6.59 1.69 0.10
N LEU A 102 5.97 1.45 -1.06
CA LEU A 102 6.01 2.35 -2.21
C LEU A 102 5.05 3.54 -2.08
N GLY A 103 4.15 3.54 -1.11
CA GLY A 103 3.22 4.64 -0.87
C GLY A 103 2.10 4.75 -1.90
N VAL A 104 1.63 3.63 -2.48
CA VAL A 104 0.46 3.66 -3.38
C VAL A 104 -0.79 4.06 -2.61
N GLN A 105 -1.72 4.78 -3.24
CA GLN A 105 -2.92 5.27 -2.57
C GLN A 105 -3.93 4.18 -2.25
N SER A 106 -4.10 3.20 -3.14
CA SER A 106 -5.01 2.08 -2.90
C SER A 106 -4.56 0.81 -3.58
N VAL A 107 -4.95 -0.31 -2.98
CA VAL A 107 -4.78 -1.65 -3.55
C VAL A 107 -6.17 -2.26 -3.72
N ARG A 108 -6.60 -2.41 -4.98
CA ARG A 108 -7.88 -2.98 -5.39
C ARG A 108 -7.66 -4.43 -5.80
N LEU A 109 -8.01 -5.35 -4.93
CA LEU A 109 -7.89 -6.79 -5.19
C LEU A 109 -9.18 -7.29 -5.83
N CYS A 110 -9.10 -7.89 -7.01
CA CYS A 110 -10.28 -8.36 -7.74
C CYS A 110 -10.14 -9.82 -8.20
N GLY A 111 -11.27 -10.52 -8.26
CA GLY A 111 -11.35 -11.80 -8.93
C GLY A 111 -11.13 -11.67 -10.44
N THR A 112 -10.41 -12.60 -11.05
CA THR A 112 -10.20 -12.69 -12.50
C THR A 112 -10.73 -14.02 -13.02
N GLU A 113 -11.07 -14.11 -14.33
CA GLU A 113 -11.62 -15.34 -14.91
C GLU A 113 -10.66 -16.52 -14.78
N LEU A 114 -9.36 -16.30 -14.90
CA LEU A 114 -8.33 -17.33 -14.75
C LEU A 114 -7.81 -17.47 -13.33
N GLY A 115 -8.26 -16.60 -12.41
CA GLY A 115 -7.89 -16.61 -11.01
C GLY A 115 -8.50 -17.79 -10.24
N GLU A 116 -7.78 -18.28 -9.24
CA GLU A 116 -8.27 -19.35 -8.38
C GLU A 116 -9.31 -18.81 -7.39
N LYS A 117 -10.58 -19.23 -7.55
CA LYS A 117 -11.71 -18.74 -6.72
C LYS A 117 -11.53 -18.99 -5.22
N SER A 118 -10.77 -20.00 -4.85
CA SER A 118 -10.46 -20.32 -3.45
C SER A 118 -9.59 -19.22 -2.81
N TYR A 119 -8.73 -18.56 -3.57
CA TYR A 119 -7.87 -17.47 -3.06
C TYR A 119 -8.68 -16.23 -2.69
N LEU A 120 -9.66 -15.89 -3.54
CA LEU A 120 -10.60 -14.80 -3.27
C LEU A 120 -11.35 -15.04 -1.95
N LYS A 121 -11.93 -16.24 -1.78
CA LYS A 121 -12.68 -16.59 -0.56
C LYS A 121 -11.81 -16.56 0.70
N ALA A 122 -10.60 -17.09 0.62
CA ALA A 122 -9.68 -17.12 1.76
C ALA A 122 -9.23 -15.72 2.18
N SER A 123 -9.00 -14.82 1.22
CA SER A 123 -8.52 -13.47 1.50
C SER A 123 -9.62 -12.50 1.91
N LEU A 124 -10.85 -12.67 1.42
CA LEU A 124 -12.01 -11.87 1.85
C LEU A 124 -12.50 -12.21 3.26
N SER A 125 -12.09 -13.36 3.82
CA SER A 125 -12.55 -13.81 5.13
C SER A 125 -11.99 -12.98 6.29
N ASP A 126 -10.90 -12.24 6.10
CA ASP A 126 -10.33 -11.37 7.14
C ASP A 126 -9.75 -10.04 6.60
N PRO A 127 -10.60 -9.00 6.41
CA PRO A 127 -10.15 -7.67 6.04
C PRO A 127 -9.16 -7.04 7.02
N LYS A 128 -9.19 -7.45 8.30
CA LYS A 128 -8.29 -6.95 9.34
C LYS A 128 -6.85 -7.44 9.12
N GLU A 129 -6.68 -8.69 8.68
CA GLU A 129 -5.35 -9.21 8.35
C GLU A 129 -4.76 -8.50 7.13
N ILE A 130 -5.57 -8.15 6.13
CA ILE A 130 -5.10 -7.36 4.98
C ILE A 130 -4.64 -5.96 5.42
N TYR A 131 -5.45 -5.28 6.22
CA TYR A 131 -5.07 -3.98 6.76
C TYR A 131 -3.78 -4.05 7.58
N LYS A 132 -3.64 -5.08 8.42
CA LYS A 132 -2.41 -5.31 9.20
C LYS A 132 -1.18 -5.53 8.32
N MET A 133 -1.32 -6.23 7.18
CA MET A 133 -0.21 -6.39 6.24
C MET A 133 0.21 -5.06 5.60
N LEU A 134 -0.74 -4.20 5.26
CA LEU A 134 -0.47 -2.85 4.76
C LEU A 134 0.17 -1.98 5.86
N LEU A 135 -0.37 -2.01 7.07
CA LEU A 135 0.18 -1.30 8.22
C LEU A 135 1.62 -1.71 8.52
N ASP A 136 1.93 -3.03 8.46
CA ASP A 136 3.30 -3.53 8.61
C ASP A 136 4.26 -2.93 7.56
N GLY A 137 3.80 -2.79 6.32
CA GLY A 137 4.56 -2.16 5.24
C GLY A 137 4.76 -0.66 5.46
N THR A 138 3.71 0.04 5.88
CA THR A 138 3.74 1.47 6.23
C THR A 138 4.71 1.76 7.37
N VAL A 139 4.66 0.96 8.45
CA VAL A 139 5.61 1.02 9.57
C VAL A 139 7.05 0.82 9.10
N GLN A 140 7.28 -0.12 8.19
CA GLN A 140 8.63 -0.37 7.64
C GLN A 140 9.12 0.77 6.76
N ALA A 141 8.23 1.42 6.02
CA ALA A 141 8.53 2.58 5.17
C ALA A 141 8.77 3.88 5.97
N GLY A 142 8.42 3.90 7.25
CA GLY A 142 8.48 5.10 8.08
C GLY A 142 7.46 6.15 7.64
N SER A 143 6.29 5.71 7.15
CA SER A 143 5.14 6.54 6.81
C SER A 143 4.06 6.38 7.87
N THR A 144 3.11 7.32 7.92
CA THR A 144 1.90 7.22 8.75
C THR A 144 0.65 6.94 7.93
N HIS A 145 0.72 7.04 6.61
CA HIS A 145 -0.42 6.87 5.72
C HIS A 145 -0.49 5.43 5.18
N VAL A 146 -1.63 4.78 5.39
CA VAL A 146 -1.84 3.37 5.04
C VAL A 146 -2.65 3.27 3.74
N PRO A 147 -2.17 2.55 2.70
CA PRO A 147 -2.94 2.35 1.48
C PRO A 147 -4.33 1.76 1.75
N LYS A 148 -5.35 2.27 1.06
CA LYS A 148 -6.72 1.78 1.22
C LYS A 148 -6.89 0.42 0.52
N PRO A 149 -7.19 -0.67 1.23
CA PRO A 149 -7.55 -1.94 0.60
C PRO A 149 -9.00 -1.91 0.12
N MET A 150 -9.24 -2.44 -1.07
CA MET A 150 -10.57 -2.59 -1.65
C MET A 150 -10.71 -3.98 -2.28
N PHE A 151 -11.90 -4.58 -2.22
CA PHE A 151 -12.12 -5.95 -2.63
C PHE A 151 -13.31 -6.05 -3.58
N TYR A 152 -13.13 -6.78 -4.67
CA TYR A 152 -14.14 -6.96 -5.69
C TYR A 152 -14.23 -8.42 -6.11
N ASN A 153 -15.44 -8.92 -6.33
CA ASN A 153 -15.65 -10.31 -6.75
C ASN A 153 -15.15 -10.55 -8.17
N THR A 154 -15.25 -9.52 -9.03
CA THR A 154 -14.83 -9.59 -10.44
C THR A 154 -14.03 -8.35 -10.84
N LEU A 155 -13.31 -8.44 -11.97
CA LEU A 155 -12.70 -7.27 -12.59
C LEU A 155 -13.76 -6.23 -12.99
N ALA A 156 -14.92 -6.66 -13.51
CA ALA A 156 -16.00 -5.77 -13.90
C ALA A 156 -16.48 -4.90 -12.72
N ASP A 157 -16.76 -5.53 -11.57
CA ASP A 157 -17.16 -4.80 -10.34
C ASP A 157 -16.09 -3.77 -9.92
N CYS A 158 -14.82 -4.14 -10.06
CA CYS A 158 -13.70 -3.25 -9.73
C CYS A 158 -13.67 -2.03 -10.66
N LEU A 159 -13.89 -2.23 -11.95
CA LEU A 159 -13.87 -1.15 -12.94
C LEU A 159 -15.10 -0.25 -12.83
N ASP A 160 -16.27 -0.79 -12.47
CA ASP A 160 -17.48 0.01 -12.19
C ASP A 160 -17.27 0.93 -10.98
N GLY A 161 -16.56 0.48 -9.97
CA GLY A 161 -16.23 1.27 -8.78
C GLY A 161 -15.12 2.32 -8.97
N LEU A 162 -14.57 2.53 -10.18
CA LEU A 162 -13.54 3.55 -10.39
C LEU A 162 -14.10 4.98 -10.31
N ASN A 163 -15.31 5.19 -10.78
CA ASN A 163 -15.94 6.51 -10.84
C ASN A 163 -16.29 7.09 -9.45
N GLU A 164 -16.47 6.23 -8.44
CA GLU A 164 -16.83 6.65 -7.09
C GLU A 164 -15.71 7.38 -6.34
N ASN A 165 -14.47 7.20 -6.77
CA ASN A 165 -13.29 7.73 -6.09
C ASN A 165 -12.53 8.82 -6.87
N CYS A 166 -12.94 9.15 -8.08
CA CYS A 166 -12.31 10.19 -8.91
C CYS A 166 -12.80 11.62 -8.60
N SER A 167 -13.79 11.78 -7.73
CA SER A 167 -14.44 13.09 -7.45
C SER A 167 -13.60 14.07 -6.63
N GLN A 168 -12.39 13.72 -6.19
CA GLN A 168 -11.51 14.60 -5.42
C GLN A 168 -10.31 15.16 -6.18
N ALA A 169 -10.02 14.67 -7.39
CA ALA A 169 -8.95 15.23 -8.21
C ALA A 169 -9.53 16.24 -9.19
N GLN A 170 -9.43 17.51 -8.86
CA GLN A 170 -9.76 18.62 -9.75
C GLN A 170 -8.90 18.53 -11.03
N ASP A 171 -9.58 18.48 -12.20
CA ASP A 171 -9.09 18.79 -13.56
C ASP A 171 -8.21 17.79 -14.33
N ALA A 172 -7.58 16.78 -13.77
CA ALA A 172 -6.72 15.88 -14.55
C ALA A 172 -7.37 14.52 -14.81
N ARG A 173 -7.63 14.18 -16.07
CA ARG A 173 -8.09 12.83 -16.44
C ARG A 173 -7.09 11.77 -15.95
N PRO A 174 -7.56 10.69 -15.28
CA PRO A 174 -6.68 9.62 -14.82
C PRO A 174 -5.99 8.92 -16.00
N LEU A 175 -4.80 8.39 -15.77
CA LEU A 175 -4.16 7.42 -16.65
C LEU A 175 -4.62 6.01 -16.29
N LEU A 176 -5.16 5.29 -17.28
CA LEU A 176 -5.67 3.94 -17.12
C LEU A 176 -4.73 2.97 -17.85
N LEU A 177 -3.96 2.19 -17.12
CA LEU A 177 -2.89 1.33 -17.62
C LEU A 177 -3.20 -0.13 -17.31
N ALA A 178 -3.18 -1.01 -18.30
CA ALA A 178 -3.30 -2.45 -18.13
C ALA A 178 -1.96 -3.12 -18.48
N LEU A 179 -1.31 -3.74 -17.49
CA LEU A 179 -0.04 -4.43 -17.70
C LEU A 179 -0.32 -5.84 -18.21
N ASP A 180 0.15 -6.11 -19.42
CA ASP A 180 -0.08 -7.37 -20.10
C ASP A 180 1.17 -7.76 -20.91
N ASN A 181 1.44 -9.04 -21.02
CA ASN A 181 2.53 -9.60 -21.83
C ASN A 181 2.04 -10.14 -23.18
N VAL A 182 0.74 -10.08 -23.47
CA VAL A 182 0.14 -10.56 -24.71
C VAL A 182 -0.14 -9.38 -25.64
N ASN A 183 0.68 -9.24 -26.67
CA ASN A 183 0.56 -8.22 -27.71
C ASN A 183 0.28 -6.80 -27.16
N PRO A 184 1.10 -6.28 -26.23
CA PRO A 184 0.93 -4.91 -25.74
C PRO A 184 1.19 -3.90 -26.85
N ALA A 185 0.51 -2.76 -26.84
CA ALA A 185 0.68 -1.70 -27.82
C ALA A 185 2.12 -1.14 -27.82
N GLN A 186 2.69 -0.99 -26.62
CA GLN A 186 4.08 -0.54 -26.40
C GLN A 186 4.55 -0.89 -25.00
N SER A 187 5.80 -0.55 -24.66
CA SER A 187 6.31 -0.74 -23.30
C SER A 187 5.78 0.33 -22.36
N LEU A 188 5.64 -0.02 -21.06
CA LEU A 188 5.27 0.92 -20.00
C LEU A 188 6.22 2.13 -19.96
N GLY A 189 7.53 1.87 -20.03
CA GLY A 189 8.54 2.94 -20.00
C GLY A 189 8.41 3.91 -21.17
N SER A 190 8.27 3.40 -22.40
CA SER A 190 8.10 4.26 -23.59
C SER A 190 6.80 5.06 -23.54
N PHE A 191 5.72 4.46 -23.05
CA PHE A 191 4.44 5.17 -22.87
C PHE A 191 4.58 6.34 -21.89
N LEU A 192 5.18 6.12 -20.73
CA LEU A 192 5.30 7.13 -19.67
C LEU A 192 6.25 8.28 -20.05
N GLN A 193 7.24 8.04 -20.91
CA GLN A 193 8.09 9.10 -21.47
C GLN A 193 7.29 10.12 -22.31
N SER A 194 6.27 9.65 -23.04
CA SER A 194 5.44 10.49 -23.89
C SER A 194 4.15 10.97 -23.19
N ASN A 195 3.78 10.35 -22.07
CA ASN A 195 2.54 10.61 -21.33
C ASN A 195 2.85 10.72 -19.84
N SER A 196 3.40 11.85 -19.41
CA SER A 196 3.79 12.05 -18.01
C SER A 196 2.61 11.78 -17.05
N PRO A 197 2.80 10.97 -16.01
CA PRO A 197 1.81 10.75 -14.95
C PRO A 197 1.84 11.84 -13.87
N ALA A 198 2.76 12.78 -13.93
CA ALA A 198 2.90 13.82 -12.90
C ALA A 198 1.60 14.63 -12.73
N GLY A 199 1.17 14.78 -11.47
CA GLY A 199 -0.06 15.51 -11.13
C GLY A 199 -1.37 14.84 -11.55
N ARG A 200 -1.35 13.57 -11.95
CA ARG A 200 -2.53 12.82 -12.40
C ARG A 200 -2.72 11.54 -11.59
N PRO A 201 -3.97 11.16 -11.25
CA PRO A 201 -4.23 9.81 -10.75
C PRO A 201 -3.88 8.77 -11.81
N VAL A 202 -3.26 7.68 -11.38
CA VAL A 202 -2.94 6.53 -12.24
C VAL A 202 -3.60 5.28 -11.70
N PHE A 203 -4.32 4.55 -12.54
CA PHE A 203 -4.83 3.22 -12.26
C PHE A 203 -4.04 2.21 -13.08
N ALA A 204 -3.33 1.31 -12.39
CA ALA A 204 -2.53 0.27 -13.03
C ALA A 204 -3.10 -1.11 -12.72
N ALA A 205 -3.54 -1.82 -13.75
CA ALA A 205 -4.17 -3.13 -13.65
C ALA A 205 -3.17 -4.24 -13.99
N ILE A 206 -3.04 -5.24 -13.10
CA ILE A 206 -2.20 -6.43 -13.26
C ILE A 206 -3.07 -7.68 -13.04
N GLY A 207 -2.99 -8.64 -13.96
CA GLY A 207 -3.71 -9.91 -13.89
C GLY A 207 -3.25 -10.82 -12.77
N SER A 208 -4.03 -11.89 -12.54
CA SER A 208 -3.59 -13.00 -11.69
C SER A 208 -2.39 -13.73 -12.32
N GLU A 209 -1.93 -14.83 -11.70
CA GLU A 209 -0.76 -15.58 -12.18
C GLU A 209 -0.89 -16.11 -13.62
N ARG A 210 -2.12 -16.25 -14.12
CA ARG A 210 -2.41 -16.69 -15.51
C ARG A 210 -2.69 -15.50 -16.45
N GLY A 211 -2.53 -14.27 -15.98
CA GLY A 211 -2.79 -13.05 -16.75
C GLY A 211 -4.28 -12.79 -16.96
N TRP A 212 -4.61 -12.06 -18.02
CA TRP A 212 -5.95 -11.69 -18.43
C TRP A 212 -6.50 -12.63 -19.50
N THR A 213 -7.80 -12.91 -19.50
CA THR A 213 -8.49 -13.51 -20.65
C THR A 213 -8.68 -12.48 -21.77
N ASN A 214 -9.08 -12.94 -22.97
CA ASN A 214 -9.43 -12.02 -24.05
C ASN A 214 -10.66 -11.17 -23.70
N THR A 215 -11.64 -11.73 -22.98
CA THR A 215 -12.81 -11.00 -22.47
C THR A 215 -12.37 -9.87 -21.51
N GLU A 216 -11.49 -10.17 -20.58
CA GLU A 216 -10.96 -9.16 -19.62
C GLU A 216 -10.12 -8.09 -20.32
N ARG A 217 -9.33 -8.46 -21.34
CA ARG A 217 -8.59 -7.49 -22.16
C ARG A 217 -9.54 -6.52 -22.88
N SER A 218 -10.58 -7.05 -23.54
CA SER A 218 -11.59 -6.23 -24.19
C SER A 218 -12.31 -5.32 -23.18
N LEU A 219 -12.69 -5.85 -22.02
CA LEU A 219 -13.32 -5.06 -20.97
C LEU A 219 -12.42 -3.92 -20.48
N LEU A 220 -11.13 -4.16 -20.28
CA LEU A 220 -10.17 -3.10 -19.91
C LEU A 220 -10.05 -2.06 -21.00
N GLU A 221 -9.94 -2.45 -22.28
CA GLU A 221 -9.87 -1.54 -23.42
C GLU A 221 -11.16 -0.71 -23.57
N ASP A 222 -12.33 -1.32 -23.43
CA ASP A 222 -13.63 -0.63 -23.48
C ASP A 222 -13.79 0.41 -22.36
N ARG A 223 -13.10 0.21 -21.22
CA ARG A 223 -13.04 1.17 -20.11
C ARG A 223 -11.89 2.19 -20.26
N GLY A 224 -11.19 2.19 -21.39
CA GLY A 224 -10.15 3.16 -21.73
C GLY A 224 -8.77 2.81 -21.16
N PHE A 225 -8.55 1.60 -20.66
CA PHE A 225 -7.22 1.15 -20.27
C PHE A 225 -6.34 0.89 -21.49
N ILE A 226 -5.10 1.35 -21.43
CA ILE A 226 -4.10 1.13 -22.47
C ILE A 226 -3.27 -0.08 -22.06
N ARG A 227 -3.19 -1.12 -22.92
CA ARG A 227 -2.38 -2.31 -22.65
C ARG A 227 -0.92 -2.04 -22.94
N LEU A 228 -0.08 -2.24 -21.93
CA LEU A 228 1.35 -1.93 -21.93
C LEU A 228 2.17 -3.13 -21.45
N GLY A 229 3.32 -3.34 -22.09
CA GLY A 229 4.24 -4.40 -21.72
C GLY A 229 5.34 -3.96 -20.76
N MET A 230 5.87 -4.89 -19.98
CA MET A 230 7.00 -4.67 -19.07
C MET A 230 8.24 -5.49 -19.48
N GLY A 231 8.46 -5.65 -20.77
CA GLY A 231 9.57 -6.44 -21.33
C GLY A 231 9.15 -7.86 -21.74
N ASN A 232 10.12 -8.68 -22.11
CA ASN A 232 9.90 -9.99 -22.71
C ASN A 232 9.96 -11.17 -21.71
N ARG A 233 10.12 -10.89 -20.41
CA ARG A 233 10.15 -11.91 -19.37
C ARG A 233 8.84 -11.93 -18.59
N ILE A 234 8.31 -13.14 -18.38
CA ILE A 234 7.11 -13.32 -17.54
C ILE A 234 7.51 -13.11 -16.09
N MET A 235 6.82 -12.20 -15.42
CA MET A 235 6.96 -11.94 -14.00
C MET A 235 5.79 -12.54 -13.23
N ARG A 236 6.01 -12.92 -11.97
CA ARG A 236 4.94 -13.26 -11.04
C ARG A 236 4.13 -12.00 -10.72
N THR A 237 2.87 -12.15 -10.34
CA THR A 237 1.95 -11.03 -10.05
C THR A 237 2.53 -10.05 -9.05
N GLU A 238 3.09 -10.53 -7.93
CA GLU A 238 3.72 -9.67 -6.93
C GLU A 238 4.91 -8.90 -7.47
N THR A 239 5.75 -9.54 -8.29
CA THR A 239 6.90 -8.89 -8.92
C THR A 239 6.45 -7.87 -9.96
N ALA A 240 5.46 -8.21 -10.79
CA ALA A 240 4.90 -7.31 -11.79
C ALA A 240 4.29 -6.07 -11.13
N SER A 241 3.59 -6.24 -10.02
CA SER A 241 3.00 -5.14 -9.24
C SER A 241 4.08 -4.20 -8.68
N THR A 242 5.13 -4.74 -8.05
CA THR A 242 6.22 -3.93 -7.49
C THR A 242 6.99 -3.19 -8.59
N VAL A 243 7.33 -3.88 -9.69
CA VAL A 243 8.07 -3.27 -10.80
C VAL A 243 7.25 -2.18 -11.49
N SER A 244 5.97 -2.44 -11.81
CA SER A 244 5.13 -1.44 -12.46
C SER A 244 4.88 -0.23 -11.57
N ALA A 245 4.58 -0.43 -10.29
CA ALA A 245 4.43 0.66 -9.33
C ALA A 245 5.69 1.52 -9.24
N SER A 246 6.88 0.90 -9.15
CA SER A 246 8.16 1.62 -9.09
C SER A 246 8.43 2.44 -10.35
N VAL A 247 8.17 1.87 -11.55
CA VAL A 247 8.34 2.60 -12.83
C VAL A 247 7.39 3.78 -12.94
N ILE A 248 6.11 3.59 -12.54
CA ILE A 248 5.11 4.66 -12.55
C ILE A 248 5.49 5.76 -11.55
N LEU A 249 5.83 5.40 -10.31
CA LEU A 249 6.21 6.35 -9.27
C LEU A 249 7.48 7.13 -9.63
N SER A 250 8.47 6.48 -10.21
CA SER A 250 9.66 7.17 -10.74
C SER A 250 9.27 8.20 -11.81
N SER A 251 8.37 7.83 -12.73
CA SER A 251 7.88 8.77 -13.75
C SER A 251 6.98 9.89 -13.20
N MET A 252 6.46 9.73 -11.98
CA MET A 252 5.76 10.80 -11.23
C MET A 252 6.73 11.75 -10.51
N GLY A 253 8.03 11.46 -10.46
CA GLY A 253 9.01 12.16 -9.62
C GLY A 253 8.88 11.82 -8.12
N ALA A 254 8.25 10.69 -7.81
CA ALA A 254 7.99 10.28 -6.43
C ALA A 254 9.18 9.52 -5.78
N LEU A 255 10.13 9.09 -6.57
CA LEU A 255 11.32 8.34 -6.11
C LEU A 255 12.63 9.13 -6.28
N ASP A 256 12.54 10.42 -6.46
CA ASP A 256 13.68 11.33 -6.61
C ASP A 256 14.30 11.73 -5.25
#